data_ab44b40fc3a5137075fcc24f1ff868f5
#
_entry.id   ab44b40fc3a5137075fcc24f1ff868f5
#
_cell.length_a   1.000
_cell.length_b   1.000
_cell.length_c   1.000
_cell.angle_alpha   90.00
_cell.angle_beta   90.00
_cell.angle_gamma   90.00
#
_symmetry.space_group_name_H-M   'P 1'
#
loop_
_entity.id
_entity.type
_entity.pdbx_description
1 polymer ?
#
loop_
_entity_poly.entity_id
_entity_poly.type
_entity_poly.pdbx_seq_one_letter_code
_entity_poly.pdbx_strand_id
1 'polypeptide(L)'
;MKNKVLPLLSVGFGLLLVSGPLSAHHGKGAFDMENLTIVKGTVTKFEFINPHALIYIDVMGDKGNVEHWIAESSSNNHLSRGGYDKNSLKPGDQVIVTGHRAKNGAYGLELQCKECSVADSQNKVLLGYYF
;
A
#
# COMPACT_ATOMS: atom_id res chain seq x y z
N MET A 1 33.28 36.06 59.84
CA MET A 1 33.18 35.93 58.35
C MET A 1 32.24 34.78 58.05
N LYS A 2 31.07 35.08 57.53
CA LYS A 2 30.04 34.07 57.25
C LYS A 2 30.10 33.74 55.78
N ASN A 3 30.57 32.53 55.42
CA ASN A 3 30.55 32.00 54.06
C ASN A 3 29.13 31.59 53.76
N LYS A 4 28.46 32.34 52.90
CA LYS A 4 27.18 31.92 52.31
C LYS A 4 27.48 31.02 51.13
N VAL A 5 27.22 29.74 51.30
CA VAL A 5 27.21 28.76 50.19
C VAL A 5 25.87 28.91 49.48
N LEU A 6 25.93 29.31 48.22
CA LEU A 6 24.77 29.43 47.34
C LEU A 6 24.46 28.02 46.77
N PRO A 7 23.25 27.49 46.91
CA PRO A 7 22.92 26.20 46.26
C PRO A 7 22.74 26.42 44.77
N LEU A 8 23.52 25.68 43.99
CA LEU A 8 23.42 25.58 42.56
C LEU A 8 22.14 24.82 42.20
N LEU A 9 21.13 25.52 41.73
CA LEU A 9 19.91 24.91 41.20
C LEU A 9 20.24 24.27 39.85
N SER A 10 20.40 22.97 39.82
CA SER A 10 20.48 22.18 38.58
C SER A 10 19.09 22.09 37.98
N VAL A 11 18.80 22.96 37.00
CA VAL A 11 17.62 22.83 36.17
C VAL A 11 17.85 21.64 35.22
N GLY A 12 17.33 20.48 35.61
CA GLY A 12 17.25 19.31 34.71
C GLY A 12 16.31 19.62 33.59
N PHE A 13 16.86 19.89 32.41
CA PHE A 13 16.08 19.98 31.16
C PHE A 13 15.65 18.57 30.75
N GLY A 14 14.45 18.17 31.22
CA GLY A 14 13.83 16.93 30.83
C GLY A 14 13.42 17.03 29.38
N LEU A 15 14.20 16.39 28.49
CA LEU A 15 13.86 16.18 27.09
C LEU A 15 12.69 15.19 27.04
N LEU A 16 11.46 15.68 27.00
CA LEU A 16 10.27 14.91 26.70
C LEU A 16 10.37 14.48 25.24
N LEU A 17 10.90 13.27 25.00
CA LEU A 17 10.75 12.58 23.74
C LEU A 17 9.27 12.20 23.59
N VAL A 18 8.50 13.07 22.96
CA VAL A 18 7.18 12.73 22.45
C VAL A 18 7.39 11.79 21.28
N SER A 19 7.50 10.50 21.57
CA SER A 19 7.36 9.45 20.57
C SER A 19 5.89 9.41 20.16
N GLY A 20 5.50 10.22 19.17
CA GLY A 20 4.22 10.05 18.50
C GLY A 20 4.17 8.63 17.90
N PRO A 21 3.03 7.95 17.92
CA PRO A 21 2.91 6.66 17.24
C PRO A 21 3.14 6.89 15.76
N LEU A 22 4.28 6.46 15.24
CA LEU A 22 4.51 6.26 13.82
C LEU A 22 3.59 5.11 13.38
N SER A 23 2.32 5.41 13.15
CA SER A 23 1.37 4.50 12.54
C SER A 23 1.69 4.42 11.04
N ALA A 24 2.75 3.74 10.70
CA ALA A 24 3.19 3.51 9.33
C ALA A 24 2.83 2.11 8.83
N HIS A 25 1.81 1.49 9.38
CA HIS A 25 1.25 0.26 8.83
C HIS A 25 -0.26 0.42 8.76
N HIS A 26 -0.76 0.70 7.56
CA HIS A 26 -2.12 0.38 7.21
C HIS A 26 -2.24 -1.15 7.26
N GLY A 27 -2.44 -1.68 8.48
CA GLY A 27 -2.63 -3.10 8.67
C GLY A 27 -3.85 -3.57 7.88
N LYS A 28 -3.98 -4.87 7.63
CA LYS A 28 -5.13 -5.50 6.95
C LYS A 28 -6.49 -5.00 7.46
N GLY A 29 -6.56 -4.48 8.68
CA GLY A 29 -7.76 -3.86 9.25
C GLY A 29 -8.29 -2.62 8.51
N ALA A 30 -7.48 -1.96 7.69
CA ALA A 30 -7.91 -0.84 6.86
C ALA A 30 -8.69 -1.26 5.61
N PHE A 31 -8.69 -2.56 5.28
CA PHE A 31 -9.35 -3.13 4.11
C PHE A 31 -10.50 -4.04 4.51
N ASP A 32 -11.49 -4.18 3.62
CA ASP A 32 -12.59 -5.14 3.78
C ASP A 32 -12.10 -6.55 3.42
N MET A 33 -11.60 -7.26 4.42
CA MET A 33 -11.01 -8.59 4.23
C MET A 33 -12.06 -9.70 4.06
N GLU A 34 -13.35 -9.39 4.18
CA GLU A 34 -14.44 -10.36 4.02
C GLU A 34 -14.91 -10.43 2.57
N ASN A 35 -14.80 -9.32 1.83
CA ASN A 35 -15.32 -9.21 0.48
C ASN A 35 -14.20 -8.87 -0.52
N LEU A 36 -14.25 -9.52 -1.67
CA LEU A 36 -13.41 -9.17 -2.82
C LEU A 36 -14.09 -8.12 -3.68
N THR A 37 -13.32 -7.15 -4.12
CA THR A 37 -13.72 -6.13 -5.09
C THR A 37 -12.98 -6.37 -6.39
N ILE A 38 -13.69 -6.27 -7.50
CA ILE A 38 -13.14 -6.39 -8.85
C ILE A 38 -13.27 -5.05 -9.54
N VAL A 39 -12.16 -4.53 -10.04
CA VAL A 39 -12.13 -3.32 -10.89
C VAL A 39 -11.50 -3.63 -12.23
N LYS A 40 -11.96 -2.92 -13.27
CA LYS A 40 -11.41 -3.01 -14.63
C LYS A 40 -10.86 -1.66 -15.01
N GLY A 41 -9.63 -1.62 -15.49
CA GLY A 41 -9.01 -0.35 -15.84
C GLY A 41 -7.73 -0.51 -16.63
N THR A 42 -7.02 0.60 -16.75
CA THR A 42 -5.76 0.70 -17.47
C THR A 42 -4.63 1.01 -16.50
N VAL A 43 -3.57 0.23 -16.54
CA VAL A 43 -2.35 0.52 -15.76
C VAL A 43 -1.74 1.83 -16.26
N THR A 44 -1.50 2.76 -15.34
CA THR A 44 -0.80 4.02 -15.63
C THR A 44 0.63 4.00 -15.14
N LYS A 45 0.92 3.24 -14.06
CA LYS A 45 2.25 3.08 -13.50
C LYS A 45 2.35 1.77 -12.73
N PHE A 46 3.50 1.14 -12.74
CA PHE A 46 3.85 0.01 -11.90
C PHE A 46 5.17 0.28 -11.17
N GLU A 47 5.15 0.30 -9.86
CA GLU A 47 6.32 0.45 -9.01
C GLU A 47 6.67 -0.90 -8.38
N PHE A 48 7.71 -1.53 -8.91
CA PHE A 48 8.23 -2.80 -8.40
C PHE A 48 9.26 -2.55 -7.32
N ILE A 49 8.79 -2.22 -6.11
CA ILE A 49 9.58 -1.73 -4.98
C ILE A 49 9.29 -2.51 -3.69
N ASN A 50 10.11 -2.29 -2.66
CA ASN A 50 9.88 -2.72 -1.29
C ASN A 50 9.39 -1.54 -0.44
N PRO A 51 8.59 -1.76 0.61
CA PRO A 51 8.11 -3.06 1.11
C PRO A 51 6.95 -3.64 0.32
N HIS A 52 6.27 -2.85 -0.52
CA HIS A 52 5.10 -3.23 -1.28
C HIS A 52 5.17 -2.68 -2.70
N ALA A 53 4.93 -3.54 -3.69
CA ALA A 53 4.76 -3.09 -5.07
C ALA A 53 3.41 -2.38 -5.23
N LEU A 54 3.39 -1.29 -6.01
CA LEU A 54 2.22 -0.45 -6.22
C LEU A 54 1.82 -0.43 -7.69
N ILE A 55 0.55 -0.64 -7.95
CA ILE A 55 -0.06 -0.59 -9.26
C ILE A 55 -1.04 0.58 -9.30
N TYR A 56 -0.80 1.54 -10.17
CA TYR A 56 -1.67 2.68 -10.41
C TYR A 56 -2.56 2.39 -11.61
N ILE A 57 -3.87 2.56 -11.44
CA ILE A 57 -4.87 2.12 -12.41
C ILE A 57 -5.91 3.21 -12.60
N ASP A 58 -6.18 3.59 -13.84
CA ASP A 58 -7.31 4.43 -14.19
C ASP A 58 -8.53 3.55 -14.46
N VAL A 59 -9.58 3.76 -13.71
CA VAL A 59 -10.86 3.04 -13.79
C VAL A 59 -11.94 4.01 -14.19
N MET A 60 -12.80 3.63 -15.15
CA MET A 60 -13.98 4.41 -15.49
C MET A 60 -15.05 4.20 -14.40
N GLY A 61 -15.35 5.25 -13.67
CA GLY A 61 -16.41 5.26 -12.66
C GLY A 61 -17.80 5.26 -13.27
N ASP A 62 -18.81 4.90 -12.48
CA ASP A 62 -20.21 4.80 -12.90
C ASP A 62 -20.80 6.14 -13.43
N LYS A 63 -20.21 7.26 -13.02
CA LYS A 63 -20.61 8.60 -13.45
C LYS A 63 -19.87 9.09 -14.70
N GLY A 64 -19.05 8.24 -15.33
CA GLY A 64 -18.25 8.58 -16.49
C GLY A 64 -16.98 9.37 -16.18
N ASN A 65 -16.63 9.54 -14.93
CA ASN A 65 -15.36 10.13 -14.48
C ASN A 65 -14.26 9.07 -14.39
N VAL A 66 -13.01 9.47 -14.54
CA VAL A 66 -11.88 8.60 -14.27
C VAL A 66 -11.58 8.58 -12.76
N GLU A 67 -11.50 7.40 -12.20
CA GLU A 67 -11.10 7.15 -10.83
C GLU A 67 -9.66 6.62 -10.82
N HIS A 68 -8.80 7.26 -10.03
CA HIS A 68 -7.40 6.86 -9.89
C HIS A 68 -7.26 5.89 -8.72
N TRP A 69 -7.10 4.60 -9.05
CA TRP A 69 -6.97 3.53 -8.07
C TRP A 69 -5.50 3.19 -7.83
N ILE A 70 -5.21 2.76 -6.61
CA ILE A 70 -3.89 2.21 -6.25
C ILE A 70 -4.12 0.82 -5.67
N ALA A 71 -3.50 -0.18 -6.27
CA ALA A 71 -3.48 -1.54 -5.73
C ALA A 71 -2.10 -1.83 -5.13
N GLU A 72 -2.10 -2.26 -3.86
CA GLU A 72 -0.90 -2.61 -3.11
C GLU A 72 -0.73 -4.13 -3.11
N SER A 73 0.40 -4.60 -3.63
CA SER A 73 0.75 -6.01 -3.68
C SER A 73 1.86 -6.34 -2.67
N SER A 74 2.44 -7.52 -2.76
CA SER A 74 3.57 -7.94 -1.94
C SER A 74 4.86 -7.19 -2.30
N SER A 75 5.90 -7.41 -1.51
CA SER A 75 7.24 -6.89 -1.80
C SER A 75 7.78 -7.42 -3.14
N ASN A 76 8.69 -6.67 -3.76
CA ASN A 76 9.36 -7.13 -4.98
C ASN A 76 10.10 -8.46 -4.77
N ASN A 77 10.70 -8.67 -3.60
CA ASN A 77 11.38 -9.92 -3.25
C ASN A 77 10.41 -11.12 -3.22
N HIS A 78 9.20 -10.92 -2.70
CA HIS A 78 8.17 -11.96 -2.68
C HIS A 78 7.67 -12.25 -4.10
N LEU A 79 7.35 -11.22 -4.86
CA LEU A 79 6.86 -11.33 -6.23
C LEU A 79 7.88 -11.99 -7.17
N SER A 80 9.18 -11.68 -7.01
CA SER A 80 10.25 -12.29 -7.81
C SER A 80 10.34 -13.79 -7.63
N ARG A 81 10.05 -14.32 -6.42
CA ARG A 81 9.98 -15.78 -6.18
C ARG A 81 8.83 -16.43 -6.94
N GLY A 82 7.75 -15.68 -7.19
CA GLY A 82 6.63 -16.10 -8.03
C GLY A 82 6.88 -15.96 -9.54
N GLY A 83 8.07 -15.49 -9.94
CA GLY A 83 8.43 -15.28 -11.33
C GLY A 83 8.01 -13.93 -11.90
N TYR A 84 7.57 -12.99 -11.05
CA TYR A 84 7.19 -11.63 -11.47
C TYR A 84 8.35 -10.66 -11.36
N ASP A 85 8.38 -9.66 -12.23
CA ASP A 85 9.41 -8.63 -12.27
C ASP A 85 8.82 -7.25 -12.62
N LYS A 86 9.70 -6.24 -12.75
CA LYS A 86 9.31 -4.87 -13.13
C LYS A 86 8.62 -4.74 -14.49
N ASN A 87 8.70 -5.78 -15.34
CA ASN A 87 8.10 -5.81 -16.68
C ASN A 87 6.78 -6.62 -16.70
N SER A 88 6.38 -7.20 -15.57
CA SER A 88 5.13 -7.97 -15.46
C SER A 88 3.90 -7.15 -15.78
N LEU A 89 3.93 -5.84 -15.48
CA LEU A 89 2.90 -4.87 -15.84
C LEU A 89 3.54 -3.66 -16.50
N LYS A 90 2.84 -3.08 -17.47
CA LYS A 90 3.28 -1.89 -18.20
C LYS A 90 2.18 -0.84 -18.27
N PRO A 91 2.52 0.45 -18.32
CA PRO A 91 1.55 1.49 -18.66
C PRO A 91 0.83 1.17 -19.95
N GLY A 92 -0.50 1.28 -19.96
CA GLY A 92 -1.37 0.95 -21.09
C GLY A 92 -1.98 -0.45 -21.03
N ASP A 93 -1.52 -1.34 -20.14
CA ASP A 93 -2.13 -2.66 -19.98
C ASP A 93 -3.58 -2.53 -19.50
N GLN A 94 -4.50 -3.19 -20.21
CA GLN A 94 -5.88 -3.32 -19.80
C GLN A 94 -5.99 -4.49 -18.81
N VAL A 95 -6.45 -4.20 -17.59
CA VAL A 95 -6.40 -5.19 -16.51
C VAL A 95 -7.74 -5.34 -15.79
N ILE A 96 -7.92 -6.53 -15.25
CA ILE A 96 -8.95 -6.88 -14.27
C ILE A 96 -8.22 -7.13 -12.96
N VAL A 97 -8.51 -6.31 -11.94
CA VAL A 97 -7.84 -6.39 -10.63
C VAL A 97 -8.84 -6.86 -9.60
N THR A 98 -8.48 -7.93 -8.90
CA THR A 98 -9.26 -8.50 -7.80
C THR A 98 -8.51 -8.31 -6.50
N GLY A 99 -9.12 -7.69 -5.51
CA GLY A 99 -8.50 -7.42 -4.23
C GLY A 99 -9.50 -6.95 -3.16
N HIS A 100 -8.99 -6.66 -1.97
CA HIS A 100 -9.78 -6.16 -0.84
C HIS A 100 -9.79 -4.63 -0.86
N ARG A 101 -10.99 -4.04 -0.87
CA ARG A 101 -11.15 -2.59 -0.96
C ARG A 101 -10.87 -1.89 0.38
N ALA A 102 -10.30 -0.69 0.32
CA ALA A 102 -10.15 0.17 1.48
C ALA A 102 -11.51 0.57 2.09
N LYS A 103 -11.65 0.42 3.42
CA LYS A 103 -12.90 0.70 4.17
C LYS A 103 -13.25 2.19 4.24
N ASN A 104 -12.27 3.06 4.12
CA ASN A 104 -12.44 4.52 4.20
C ASN A 104 -13.04 5.15 2.93
N GLY A 105 -13.44 4.34 1.94
CA GLY A 105 -13.98 4.81 0.67
C GLY A 105 -12.94 5.25 -0.35
N ALA A 106 -11.64 5.17 -0.03
CA ALA A 106 -10.58 5.46 -0.99
C ALA A 106 -10.59 4.44 -2.15
N TYR A 107 -10.06 4.86 -3.29
CA TYR A 107 -9.85 4.02 -4.46
C TYR A 107 -8.56 3.19 -4.28
N GLY A 108 -8.59 2.27 -3.31
CA GLY A 108 -7.47 1.44 -2.90
C GLY A 108 -7.83 -0.03 -2.82
N LEU A 109 -6.92 -0.90 -3.26
CA LEU A 109 -7.02 -2.35 -3.17
C LEU A 109 -5.78 -2.93 -2.48
N GLU A 110 -5.99 -3.93 -1.64
CA GLU A 110 -4.95 -4.80 -1.07
C GLU A 110 -4.97 -6.13 -1.83
N LEU A 111 -3.80 -6.59 -2.30
CA LEU A 111 -3.68 -7.75 -3.18
C LEU A 111 -2.93 -8.95 -2.55
N GLN A 112 -2.69 -8.94 -1.25
CA GLN A 112 -1.94 -10.01 -0.57
C GLN A 112 -2.86 -11.13 -0.10
N CYS A 113 -3.60 -11.70 -1.02
CA CYS A 113 -4.47 -12.86 -0.79
C CYS A 113 -4.40 -13.87 -1.93
N LYS A 114 -4.82 -15.10 -1.65
CA LYS A 114 -4.76 -16.21 -2.64
C LYS A 114 -5.60 -15.94 -3.89
N GLU A 115 -6.76 -15.33 -3.70
CA GLU A 115 -7.71 -15.00 -4.75
C GLU A 115 -7.42 -13.64 -5.41
N CYS A 116 -6.48 -12.87 -4.83
CA CYS A 116 -6.12 -11.55 -5.32
C CYS A 116 -5.19 -11.65 -6.54
N SER A 117 -5.47 -10.86 -7.58
CA SER A 117 -4.67 -10.88 -8.79
C SER A 117 -4.86 -9.64 -9.67
N VAL A 118 -3.92 -9.43 -10.56
CA VAL A 118 -4.05 -8.57 -11.73
C VAL A 118 -4.01 -9.48 -12.96
N ALA A 119 -5.06 -9.48 -13.75
CA ALA A 119 -5.19 -10.31 -14.93
C ALA A 119 -5.47 -9.46 -16.17
N ASP A 120 -5.15 -9.99 -17.36
CA ASP A 120 -5.53 -9.35 -18.61
C ASP A 120 -7.02 -9.61 -18.95
N SER A 121 -7.48 -9.08 -20.08
CA SER A 121 -8.86 -9.24 -20.56
C SER A 121 -9.25 -10.69 -20.90
N GLN A 122 -8.27 -11.58 -20.99
CA GLN A 122 -8.46 -13.02 -21.23
C GLN A 122 -8.38 -13.84 -19.94
N ASN A 123 -8.34 -13.18 -18.78
CA ASN A 123 -8.16 -13.77 -17.45
C ASN A 123 -6.80 -14.46 -17.23
N LYS A 124 -5.80 -14.14 -18.06
CA LYS A 124 -4.43 -14.58 -17.79
C LYS A 124 -3.85 -13.72 -16.68
N VAL A 125 -3.37 -14.36 -15.62
CA VAL A 125 -2.73 -13.66 -14.48
C VAL A 125 -1.40 -13.05 -14.91
N LEU A 126 -1.28 -11.74 -14.76
CA LEU A 126 -0.08 -10.95 -15.02
C LEU A 126 0.70 -10.69 -13.72
N LEU A 127 0.01 -10.60 -12.60
CA LEU A 127 0.56 -10.49 -11.26
C LEU A 127 -0.39 -11.17 -10.28
N GLY A 128 0.14 -12.05 -9.44
CA GLY A 128 -0.63 -12.77 -8.43
C GLY A 128 0.13 -12.88 -7.11
N TYR A 129 -0.56 -13.32 -6.07
CA TYR A 129 0.07 -13.64 -4.81
C TYR A 129 0.71 -15.04 -4.90
N TYR A 130 1.99 -15.13 -4.58
CA TYR A 130 2.74 -16.38 -4.54
C TYR A 130 2.91 -16.84 -3.08
N PHE A 131 2.69 -18.12 -2.81
CA PHE A 131 2.84 -18.76 -1.49
C PHE A 131 4.10 -19.59 -1.38
#